data_c7df0976711113df0b947c78535df4d9
#
_entry.id   c7df0976711113df0b947c78535df4d9
#
_cell.length_a   1.000
_cell.length_b   1.000
_cell.length_c   1.000
_cell.angle_alpha   90.00
_cell.angle_beta   90.00
_cell.angle_gamma   90.00
#
_symmetry.space_group_name_H-M   'P 1'
#
loop_
_entity.id
_entity.type
_entity.pdbx_description
1 polymer ?
#
loop_
_entity_poly.entity_id
_entity_poly.type
_entity_poly.pdbx_seq_one_letter_code
_entity_poly.pdbx_strand_id
1 'polypeptide(L)'
;IARTTAGAISSITVNNVDADGHKHEETIATSKLILACGHSARDVFTLLSQRGFSLQRKTFAMGVRIEHLQRDIDRSQYGSAAGHPALGAAPYKLVAHTKNGRSLFSFCMCPGGQVVAAASEAGGVVTNGASLHARDGVNANAALLVNINPQDLPGDDPLAGIDLQRSCERRAFEIGGGAYRAPAQLVGDFLAHRPSTGAATVAPTYPRGVTWTEIDPCLPAHVAETLRLGIPALGRKLRGYDNPHAVLTAIESRSSSPVTVVRDASCHALGAGGLYP
;
A
#
# COMPACT_ATOMS: atom_id res chain seq x y z
N ILE A 1 -11.37 -26.31 0.49
CA ILE A 1 -10.29 -27.16 -0.06
C ILE A 1 -10.28 -28.47 0.70
N ALA A 2 -10.53 -29.61 0.03
CA ALA A 2 -10.40 -30.93 0.58
C ALA A 2 -9.04 -31.55 0.21
N ARG A 3 -8.53 -32.42 1.11
CA ARG A 3 -7.26 -33.13 0.94
C ARG A 3 -7.45 -34.63 1.15
N THR A 4 -6.64 -35.41 0.47
CA THR A 4 -6.51 -36.87 0.73
C THR A 4 -5.83 -37.11 2.08
N THR A 5 -5.84 -38.36 2.56
CA THR A 5 -5.09 -38.76 3.75
C THR A 5 -3.57 -38.54 3.62
N ALA A 6 -3.05 -38.54 2.40
CA ALA A 6 -1.65 -38.19 2.08
C ALA A 6 -1.40 -36.67 1.96
N GLY A 7 -2.40 -35.82 2.22
CA GLY A 7 -2.29 -34.37 2.19
C GLY A 7 -2.46 -33.72 0.80
N ALA A 8 -2.57 -34.49 -0.28
CA ALA A 8 -2.76 -33.93 -1.62
C ALA A 8 -4.17 -33.34 -1.81
N ILE A 9 -4.30 -32.30 -2.65
CA ILE A 9 -5.59 -31.71 -3.02
C ILE A 9 -6.46 -32.78 -3.71
N SER A 10 -7.73 -32.88 -3.32
CA SER A 10 -8.72 -33.78 -3.91
C SER A 10 -9.94 -33.07 -4.49
N SER A 11 -10.35 -31.95 -3.90
CA SER A 11 -11.42 -31.10 -4.43
C SER A 11 -11.39 -29.71 -3.82
N ILE A 12 -12.09 -28.79 -4.47
CA ILE A 12 -12.41 -27.46 -3.94
C ILE A 12 -13.93 -27.28 -3.91
N THR A 13 -14.43 -26.62 -2.90
CA THR A 13 -15.81 -26.16 -2.85
C THR A 13 -15.80 -24.65 -3.10
N VAL A 14 -16.58 -24.18 -4.05
CA VAL A 14 -16.76 -22.78 -4.39
C VAL A 14 -18.19 -22.36 -4.11
N ASN A 15 -18.34 -21.14 -3.58
CA ASN A 15 -19.65 -20.53 -3.39
C ASN A 15 -19.92 -19.65 -4.60
N ASN A 16 -20.84 -20.07 -5.45
CA ASN A 16 -21.29 -19.32 -6.58
C ASN A 16 -22.49 -18.45 -6.20
N VAL A 17 -22.62 -17.29 -6.84
CA VAL A 17 -23.81 -16.44 -6.76
C VAL A 17 -24.35 -16.33 -8.19
N ASP A 18 -25.57 -16.77 -8.41
CA ASP A 18 -26.22 -16.66 -9.71
C ASP A 18 -26.66 -15.22 -10.04
N ALA A 19 -27.18 -15.01 -11.23
CA ALA A 19 -27.63 -13.70 -11.70
C ALA A 19 -28.78 -13.11 -10.83
N ASP A 20 -29.53 -13.96 -10.14
CA ASP A 20 -30.65 -13.60 -9.27
C ASP A 20 -30.22 -13.41 -7.80
N GLY A 21 -28.91 -13.58 -7.51
CA GLY A 21 -28.35 -13.40 -6.18
C GLY A 21 -28.43 -14.63 -5.26
N HIS A 22 -28.90 -15.78 -5.75
CA HIS A 22 -28.93 -17.02 -4.96
C HIS A 22 -27.53 -17.63 -4.84
N LYS A 23 -27.21 -18.04 -3.63
CA LYS A 23 -25.95 -18.71 -3.32
C LYS A 23 -26.12 -20.21 -3.47
N HIS A 24 -25.20 -20.85 -4.19
CA HIS A 24 -25.10 -22.30 -4.27
C HIS A 24 -23.64 -22.74 -4.14
N GLU A 25 -23.45 -23.90 -3.55
CA GLU A 25 -22.14 -24.53 -3.43
C GLU A 25 -21.92 -25.49 -4.58
N GLU A 26 -20.74 -25.45 -5.16
CA GLU A 26 -20.29 -26.41 -6.18
C GLU A 26 -18.98 -27.03 -5.70
N THR A 27 -18.89 -28.36 -5.75
CA THR A 27 -17.67 -29.09 -5.46
C THR A 27 -17.03 -29.56 -6.74
N ILE A 28 -15.80 -29.07 -7.00
CA ILE A 28 -15.02 -29.39 -8.20
C ILE A 28 -13.91 -30.37 -7.78
N ALA A 29 -13.96 -31.60 -8.31
CA ALA A 29 -12.88 -32.56 -8.12
C ALA A 29 -11.63 -32.10 -8.89
N THR A 30 -10.51 -31.96 -8.19
CA THR A 30 -9.24 -31.55 -8.79
C THR A 30 -8.06 -32.00 -7.94
N SER A 31 -6.97 -32.37 -8.59
CA SER A 31 -5.70 -32.70 -7.94
C SER A 31 -4.68 -31.56 -7.99
N LYS A 32 -5.02 -30.45 -8.67
CA LYS A 32 -4.15 -29.28 -8.83
C LYS A 32 -4.95 -27.99 -8.70
N LEU A 33 -4.47 -27.09 -7.87
CA LEU A 33 -5.06 -25.78 -7.63
C LEU A 33 -3.98 -24.69 -7.66
N ILE A 34 -4.10 -23.73 -8.56
CA ILE A 34 -3.28 -22.53 -8.57
C ILE A 34 -4.03 -21.44 -7.79
N LEU A 35 -3.42 -20.94 -6.70
CA LEU A 35 -3.99 -19.92 -5.85
C LEU A 35 -3.33 -18.56 -6.16
N ALA A 36 -3.94 -17.81 -7.07
CA ALA A 36 -3.44 -16.52 -7.57
C ALA A 36 -4.39 -15.36 -7.24
N CYS A 37 -4.94 -15.34 -6.01
CA CYS A 37 -5.98 -14.38 -5.58
C CYS A 37 -5.45 -12.98 -5.19
N GLY A 38 -4.12 -12.79 -5.17
CA GLY A 38 -3.48 -11.53 -4.78
C GLY A 38 -3.46 -11.31 -3.26
N HIS A 39 -2.68 -10.30 -2.84
CA HIS A 39 -2.44 -10.05 -1.41
C HIS A 39 -3.61 -9.36 -0.69
N SER A 40 -4.61 -8.86 -1.40
CA SER A 40 -5.81 -8.25 -0.81
C SER A 40 -6.92 -9.24 -0.49
N ALA A 41 -6.80 -10.51 -0.90
CA ALA A 41 -7.72 -11.59 -0.55
C ALA A 41 -7.45 -12.10 0.88
N ARG A 42 -7.68 -11.26 1.87
CA ARG A 42 -7.37 -11.53 3.29
C ARG A 42 -8.22 -12.63 3.88
N ASP A 43 -9.44 -12.79 3.40
CA ASP A 43 -10.35 -13.91 3.69
C ASP A 43 -9.74 -15.26 3.30
N VAL A 44 -9.07 -15.31 2.16
CA VAL A 44 -8.38 -16.53 1.71
C VAL A 44 -7.21 -16.88 2.62
N PHE A 45 -6.39 -15.92 3.05
CA PHE A 45 -5.31 -16.18 4.02
C PHE A 45 -5.86 -16.65 5.37
N THR A 46 -6.97 -16.06 5.83
CA THR A 46 -7.66 -16.50 7.04
C THR A 46 -8.16 -17.93 6.88
N LEU A 47 -8.79 -18.27 5.75
CA LEU A 47 -9.25 -19.62 5.45
C LEU A 47 -8.09 -20.62 5.43
N LEU A 48 -6.97 -20.27 4.80
CA LEU A 48 -5.78 -21.13 4.75
C LEU A 48 -5.22 -21.41 6.16
N SER A 49 -5.12 -20.36 7.00
CA SER A 49 -4.70 -20.50 8.40
C SER A 49 -5.63 -21.43 9.17
N GLN A 50 -6.94 -21.23 9.08
CA GLN A 50 -7.95 -22.08 9.74
C GLN A 50 -7.94 -23.54 9.27
N ARG A 51 -7.54 -23.78 8.03
CA ARG A 51 -7.40 -25.12 7.45
C ARG A 51 -6.04 -25.76 7.69
N GLY A 52 -5.19 -25.14 8.52
CA GLY A 52 -3.89 -25.67 8.93
C GLY A 52 -2.81 -25.67 7.84
N PHE A 53 -2.92 -24.75 6.86
CA PHE A 53 -1.82 -24.51 5.92
C PHE A 53 -0.70 -23.73 6.60
N SER A 54 0.54 -24.05 6.27
CA SER A 54 1.71 -23.35 6.81
C SER A 54 1.83 -21.96 6.21
N LEU A 55 1.62 -20.95 7.03
CA LEU A 55 1.79 -19.54 6.69
C LEU A 55 2.98 -18.96 7.44
N GLN A 56 3.65 -17.96 6.85
CA GLN A 56 4.80 -17.30 7.45
C GLN A 56 4.68 -15.78 7.26
N ARG A 57 5.08 -15.03 8.27
CA ARG A 57 5.24 -13.57 8.20
C ARG A 57 6.28 -13.21 7.14
N LYS A 58 6.00 -12.16 6.40
CA LYS A 58 6.89 -11.62 5.39
C LYS A 58 7.08 -10.13 5.63
N THR A 59 8.29 -9.61 5.40
CA THR A 59 8.53 -8.16 5.35
C THR A 59 7.65 -7.54 4.28
N PHE A 60 6.94 -6.48 4.64
CA PHE A 60 6.13 -5.66 3.74
C PHE A 60 6.42 -4.18 4.01
N ALA A 61 5.76 -3.27 3.31
CA ALA A 61 5.99 -1.85 3.49
C ALA A 61 4.68 -1.09 3.63
N MET A 62 4.70 -0.06 4.45
CA MET A 62 3.58 0.84 4.70
C MET A 62 4.05 2.29 4.73
N GLY A 63 3.13 3.22 4.45
CA GLY A 63 3.41 4.63 4.50
C GLY A 63 2.26 5.47 3.95
N VAL A 64 2.61 6.46 3.15
CA VAL A 64 1.66 7.46 2.63
C VAL A 64 1.93 7.73 1.15
N ARG A 65 0.98 8.35 0.44
CA ARG A 65 1.24 9.00 -0.85
C ARG A 65 1.70 10.43 -0.64
N ILE A 66 2.75 10.83 -1.38
CA ILE A 66 3.17 12.22 -1.47
C ILE A 66 2.84 12.76 -2.85
N GLU A 67 2.31 13.99 -2.91
CA GLU A 67 2.01 14.71 -4.15
C GLU A 67 2.81 16.02 -4.23
N HIS A 68 3.37 16.26 -5.41
CA HIS A 68 4.05 17.51 -5.79
C HIS A 68 3.47 18.01 -7.10
N LEU A 69 3.65 19.28 -7.44
CA LEU A 69 3.40 19.73 -8.81
C LEU A 69 4.39 19.04 -9.77
N GLN A 70 3.90 18.44 -10.85
CA GLN A 70 4.76 17.76 -11.84
C GLN A 70 5.83 18.72 -12.40
N ARG A 71 5.46 19.94 -12.69
CA ARG A 71 6.40 20.97 -13.20
C ARG A 71 7.59 21.22 -12.28
N ASP A 72 7.43 21.08 -10.96
CA ASP A 72 8.51 21.29 -10.00
C ASP A 72 9.46 20.09 -9.97
N ILE A 73 8.90 18.89 -10.12
CA ILE A 73 9.69 17.66 -10.32
C ILE A 73 10.44 17.71 -11.64
N ASP A 74 9.81 18.14 -12.74
CA ASP A 74 10.45 18.30 -14.04
C ASP A 74 11.65 19.26 -13.95
N ARG A 75 11.47 20.41 -13.31
CA ARG A 75 12.56 21.37 -13.09
C ARG A 75 13.70 20.79 -12.27
N SER A 76 13.36 20.03 -11.24
CA SER A 76 14.37 19.39 -10.37
C SER A 76 15.17 18.32 -11.10
N GLN A 77 14.55 17.57 -12.00
CA GLN A 77 15.18 16.47 -12.76
C GLN A 77 15.87 16.96 -14.03
N TYR A 78 15.24 17.86 -14.77
CA TYR A 78 15.71 18.27 -16.12
C TYR A 78 16.35 19.66 -16.16
N GLY A 79 16.27 20.44 -15.06
CA GLY A 79 16.86 21.78 -15.00
C GLY A 79 16.28 22.69 -16.08
N SER A 80 17.14 23.31 -16.88
CA SER A 80 16.74 24.20 -17.99
C SER A 80 16.04 23.49 -19.15
N ALA A 81 16.16 22.17 -19.26
CA ALA A 81 15.47 21.38 -20.27
C ALA A 81 14.04 20.96 -19.87
N ALA A 82 13.56 21.34 -18.69
CA ALA A 82 12.19 21.08 -18.28
C ALA A 82 11.18 21.69 -19.26
N GLY A 83 10.19 20.91 -19.66
CA GLY A 83 9.20 21.29 -20.66
C GLY A 83 9.62 21.02 -22.12
N HIS A 84 10.81 20.46 -22.36
CA HIS A 84 11.20 20.06 -23.71
C HIS A 84 10.30 18.90 -24.20
N PRO A 85 9.68 19.00 -25.41
CA PRO A 85 8.68 18.03 -25.88
C PRO A 85 9.14 16.58 -25.92
N ALA A 86 10.45 16.33 -26.12
CA ALA A 86 10.99 14.98 -26.16
C ALA A 86 11.19 14.31 -24.79
N LEU A 87 11.09 15.05 -23.68
CA LEU A 87 11.38 14.52 -22.33
C LEU A 87 10.14 13.94 -21.62
N GLY A 88 8.97 14.56 -21.82
CA GLY A 88 7.76 14.19 -21.07
C GLY A 88 7.86 14.50 -19.58
N ALA A 89 6.91 13.97 -18.79
CA ALA A 89 6.87 14.13 -17.35
C ALA A 89 7.99 13.34 -16.65
N ALA A 90 8.78 14.02 -15.81
CA ALA A 90 9.93 13.45 -15.12
C ALA A 90 9.53 12.40 -14.08
N PRO A 91 10.10 11.18 -14.10
CA PRO A 91 9.99 10.22 -13.03
C PRO A 91 11.12 10.42 -12.00
N TYR A 92 10.96 9.80 -10.82
CA TYR A 92 12.02 9.68 -9.83
C TYR A 92 11.95 8.34 -9.08
N LYS A 93 13.08 7.92 -8.53
CA LYS A 93 13.21 6.82 -7.58
C LYS A 93 14.20 7.21 -6.51
N LEU A 94 13.75 7.31 -5.28
CA LEU A 94 14.52 7.86 -4.17
C LEU A 94 14.55 6.89 -2.99
N VAL A 95 15.65 6.89 -2.26
CA VAL A 95 15.82 6.17 -1.00
C VAL A 95 16.64 7.01 -0.03
N ALA A 96 16.26 7.02 1.25
CA ALA A 96 17.02 7.63 2.33
C ALA A 96 17.18 6.62 3.47
N HIS A 97 18.41 6.42 3.92
CA HIS A 97 18.71 5.70 5.15
C HIS A 97 18.67 6.69 6.31
N THR A 98 17.91 6.38 7.33
CA THR A 98 17.67 7.28 8.46
C THR A 98 18.44 6.84 9.70
N LYS A 99 18.68 7.78 10.63
CA LYS A 99 19.46 7.54 11.85
C LYS A 99 18.82 6.53 12.82
N ASN A 100 17.54 6.22 12.66
CA ASN A 100 16.86 5.18 13.45
C ASN A 100 17.04 3.76 12.86
N GLY A 101 17.98 3.58 11.93
CA GLY A 101 18.31 2.29 11.32
C GLY A 101 17.34 1.80 10.24
N ARG A 102 16.34 2.61 9.86
CA ARG A 102 15.35 2.28 8.83
C ARG A 102 15.61 3.04 7.53
N SER A 103 14.92 2.64 6.49
CA SER A 103 14.97 3.31 5.20
C SER A 103 13.59 3.82 4.81
N LEU A 104 13.55 5.05 4.29
CA LEU A 104 12.42 5.62 3.57
C LEU A 104 12.69 5.52 2.07
N PHE A 105 11.74 5.03 1.30
CA PHE A 105 11.90 4.93 -0.15
C PHE A 105 10.63 5.32 -0.90
N SER A 106 10.83 5.92 -2.08
CA SER A 106 9.72 6.14 -3.01
C SER A 106 9.41 4.85 -3.77
N PHE A 107 8.12 4.59 -3.97
CA PHE A 107 7.67 3.40 -4.69
C PHE A 107 6.50 3.77 -5.61
N CYS A 108 6.37 3.04 -6.73
CA CYS A 108 5.27 3.21 -7.69
C CYS A 108 4.98 4.70 -7.99
N MET A 109 6.04 5.44 -8.39
CA MET A 109 5.93 6.84 -8.76
C MET A 109 5.12 6.98 -10.05
N CYS A 110 4.17 7.91 -10.04
CA CYS A 110 3.21 8.19 -11.09
C CYS A 110 3.41 9.62 -11.61
N PRO A 111 4.19 9.82 -12.69
CA PRO A 111 4.38 11.13 -13.30
C PRO A 111 3.06 11.62 -13.91
N GLY A 112 2.74 12.92 -13.76
CA GLY A 112 1.51 13.50 -14.26
C GLY A 112 0.28 12.68 -13.87
N GLY A 113 0.27 12.18 -12.62
CA GLY A 113 -0.70 11.23 -12.14
C GLY A 113 -1.58 11.75 -11.01
N GLN A 114 -2.37 10.85 -10.45
CA GLN A 114 -3.28 11.14 -9.35
C GLN A 114 -3.21 10.06 -8.27
N VAL A 115 -3.55 10.43 -7.05
CA VAL A 115 -3.79 9.48 -5.97
C VAL A 115 -5.17 8.85 -6.19
N VAL A 116 -5.28 7.54 -6.02
CA VAL A 116 -6.52 6.78 -6.25
C VAL A 116 -6.96 6.05 -4.97
N ALA A 117 -8.27 5.81 -4.85
CA ALA A 117 -8.83 5.00 -3.77
C ALA A 117 -8.65 3.51 -4.10
N ALA A 118 -8.03 2.76 -3.18
CA ALA A 118 -7.65 1.36 -3.37
C ALA A 118 -8.14 0.43 -2.26
N ALA A 119 -9.11 0.86 -1.44
CA ALA A 119 -9.68 0.03 -0.39
C ALA A 119 -10.50 -1.11 -0.99
N SER A 120 -10.35 -2.32 -0.46
CA SER A 120 -11.12 -3.52 -0.82
C SER A 120 -11.96 -4.07 0.35
N GLU A 121 -11.84 -3.50 1.54
CA GLU A 121 -12.65 -3.85 2.72
C GLU A 121 -13.51 -2.63 3.14
N ALA A 122 -14.73 -2.89 3.56
CA ALA A 122 -15.62 -1.85 4.08
C ALA A 122 -15.04 -1.21 5.35
N GLY A 123 -15.19 0.12 5.48
CA GLY A 123 -14.70 0.86 6.63
C GLY A 123 -13.18 1.03 6.67
N GLY A 124 -12.50 0.90 5.55
CA GLY A 124 -11.07 1.15 5.40
C GLY A 124 -10.77 2.20 4.34
N VAL A 125 -9.73 3.01 4.52
CA VAL A 125 -9.15 3.88 3.50
C VAL A 125 -7.78 3.35 3.12
N VAL A 126 -7.55 3.17 1.84
CA VAL A 126 -6.25 2.79 1.26
C VAL A 126 -6.01 3.68 0.04
N THR A 127 -4.82 4.24 -0.04
CA THR A 127 -4.38 5.05 -1.18
C THR A 127 -3.43 4.26 -2.08
N ASN A 128 -3.45 4.56 -3.36
CA ASN A 128 -2.46 4.14 -4.34
C ASN A 128 -2.30 5.28 -5.36
N GLY A 129 -1.54 5.11 -6.41
CA GLY A 129 -1.37 6.08 -7.47
C GLY A 129 -1.55 5.50 -8.85
N ALA A 130 -1.97 6.35 -9.78
CA ALA A 130 -2.07 6.02 -11.18
C ALA A 130 -1.72 7.22 -12.06
N SER A 131 -1.19 6.96 -13.24
CA SER A 131 -1.05 7.96 -14.31
C SER A 131 -1.92 7.55 -15.49
N LEU A 132 -2.52 8.52 -16.15
CA LEU A 132 -3.05 8.28 -17.49
C LEU A 132 -1.89 8.04 -18.48
N HIS A 133 -2.19 7.47 -19.62
CA HIS A 133 -1.18 7.19 -20.64
C HIS A 133 -0.41 8.45 -21.06
N ALA A 134 -1.09 9.60 -21.16
CA ALA A 134 -0.49 10.88 -21.53
C ALA A 134 0.48 11.45 -20.46
N ARG A 135 0.33 11.05 -19.18
CA ARG A 135 1.12 11.56 -18.05
C ARG A 135 1.15 13.08 -17.96
N ASP A 136 0.01 13.72 -18.28
CA ASP A 136 -0.16 15.17 -18.42
C ASP A 136 -0.92 15.81 -17.25
N GLY A 137 -1.14 15.05 -16.18
CA GLY A 137 -1.75 15.58 -14.95
C GLY A 137 -0.86 16.60 -14.26
N VAL A 138 -1.50 17.45 -13.46
CA VAL A 138 -0.85 18.57 -12.75
C VAL A 138 0.16 18.07 -11.70
N ASN A 139 -0.14 16.94 -11.05
CA ASN A 139 0.68 16.42 -9.96
C ASN A 139 1.53 15.23 -10.40
N ALA A 140 2.71 15.13 -9.81
CA ALA A 140 3.47 13.90 -9.64
C ALA A 140 3.12 13.27 -8.30
N ASN A 141 2.96 11.96 -8.20
CA ASN A 141 2.80 11.32 -6.91
C ASN A 141 3.63 10.04 -6.78
N ALA A 142 3.97 9.66 -5.56
CA ALA A 142 4.61 8.39 -5.24
C ALA A 142 4.21 7.92 -3.85
N ALA A 143 4.25 6.62 -3.62
CA ALA A 143 4.27 6.11 -2.26
C ALA A 143 5.60 6.49 -1.58
N LEU A 144 5.53 6.88 -0.32
CA LEU A 144 6.65 6.97 0.62
C LEU A 144 6.50 5.85 1.63
N LEU A 145 7.37 4.85 1.54
CA LEU A 145 7.23 3.59 2.26
C LEU A 145 8.40 3.33 3.20
N VAL A 146 8.05 2.67 4.30
CA VAL A 146 8.99 2.13 5.31
C VAL A 146 8.69 0.65 5.48
N ASN A 147 9.74 -0.18 5.56
CA ASN A 147 9.58 -1.60 5.79
C ASN A 147 9.05 -1.89 7.19
N ILE A 148 8.10 -2.82 7.25
CA ILE A 148 7.62 -3.50 8.44
C ILE A 148 8.21 -4.91 8.41
N ASN A 149 9.03 -5.23 9.38
CA ASN A 149 9.66 -6.54 9.50
C ASN A 149 8.83 -7.46 10.41
N PRO A 150 8.98 -8.78 10.33
CA PRO A 150 8.30 -9.70 11.23
C PRO A 150 8.47 -9.39 12.71
N GLN A 151 9.63 -8.82 13.10
CA GLN A 151 9.96 -8.44 14.48
C GLN A 151 9.22 -7.19 14.97
N ASP A 152 8.67 -6.39 14.06
CA ASP A 152 7.86 -5.21 14.40
C ASP A 152 6.41 -5.60 14.76
N LEU A 153 6.02 -6.86 14.54
CA LEU A 153 4.68 -7.37 14.76
C LEU A 153 4.58 -8.12 16.11
N PRO A 154 3.47 -7.97 16.84
CA PRO A 154 3.29 -8.66 18.11
C PRO A 154 3.08 -10.17 17.95
N GLY A 155 3.44 -10.94 18.99
CA GLY A 155 3.20 -12.39 19.08
C GLY A 155 3.78 -13.17 17.90
N ASP A 156 3.20 -14.34 17.59
CA ASP A 156 3.69 -15.26 16.55
C ASP A 156 2.65 -15.55 15.44
N ASP A 157 1.49 -14.89 15.47
CA ASP A 157 0.45 -15.10 14.47
C ASP A 157 0.95 -14.70 13.07
N PRO A 158 0.95 -15.61 12.08
CA PRO A 158 1.37 -15.29 10.72
C PRO A 158 0.51 -14.20 10.06
N LEU A 159 -0.70 -13.96 10.53
CA LEU A 159 -1.63 -12.95 10.00
C LEU A 159 -1.49 -11.57 10.66
N ALA A 160 -0.64 -11.41 11.69
CA ALA A 160 -0.48 -10.14 12.42
C ALA A 160 -0.17 -8.93 11.52
N GLY A 161 0.52 -9.13 10.39
CA GLY A 161 0.76 -8.07 9.41
C GLY A 161 -0.52 -7.62 8.68
N ILE A 162 -1.45 -8.53 8.41
CA ILE A 162 -2.78 -8.21 7.86
C ILE A 162 -3.57 -7.39 8.88
N ASP A 163 -3.53 -7.77 10.16
CA ASP A 163 -4.26 -7.07 11.22
C ASP A 163 -3.70 -5.66 11.45
N LEU A 164 -2.38 -5.49 11.38
CA LEU A 164 -1.76 -4.16 11.42
C LEU A 164 -2.24 -3.29 10.25
N GLN A 165 -2.20 -3.80 9.01
CA GLN A 165 -2.71 -3.08 7.85
C GLN A 165 -4.18 -2.68 8.04
N ARG A 166 -5.03 -3.62 8.44
CA ARG A 166 -6.47 -3.39 8.66
C ARG A 166 -6.74 -2.36 9.74
N SER A 167 -6.00 -2.41 10.85
CA SER A 167 -6.10 -1.43 11.94
C SER A 167 -5.78 -0.01 11.44
N CYS A 168 -4.69 0.16 10.72
CA CYS A 168 -4.29 1.44 10.15
C CYS A 168 -5.29 1.95 9.10
N GLU A 169 -5.81 1.08 8.24
CA GLU A 169 -6.81 1.41 7.22
C GLU A 169 -8.13 1.87 7.82
N ARG A 170 -8.59 1.20 8.89
CA ARG A 170 -9.80 1.59 9.64
C ARG A 170 -9.59 2.91 10.37
N ARG A 171 -8.42 3.08 10.98
CA ARG A 171 -8.10 4.34 11.65
C ARG A 171 -8.04 5.51 10.65
N ALA A 172 -7.50 5.29 9.45
CA ALA A 172 -7.54 6.29 8.39
C ALA A 172 -8.98 6.63 7.95
N PHE A 173 -9.87 5.64 7.88
CA PHE A 173 -11.29 5.84 7.59
C PHE A 173 -11.98 6.70 8.67
N GLU A 174 -11.75 6.41 9.95
CA GLU A 174 -12.30 7.17 11.08
C GLU A 174 -11.84 8.62 11.08
N ILE A 175 -10.51 8.85 10.97
CA ILE A 175 -9.90 10.17 10.93
C ILE A 175 -10.33 10.95 9.68
N GLY A 176 -10.54 10.24 8.57
CA GLY A 176 -11.10 10.80 7.34
C GLY A 176 -12.56 11.25 7.44
N GLY A 177 -13.24 10.97 8.55
CA GLY A 177 -14.65 11.33 8.79
C GLY A 177 -15.67 10.29 8.35
N GLY A 178 -15.26 9.04 8.10
CA GLY A 178 -16.15 7.90 7.86
C GLY A 178 -16.81 7.84 6.48
N ALA A 179 -16.45 8.73 5.55
CA ALA A 179 -17.05 8.81 4.20
C ALA A 179 -16.05 8.46 3.09
N TYR A 180 -15.06 7.63 3.39
CA TYR A 180 -13.94 7.27 2.48
C TYR A 180 -13.11 8.46 2.01
N ARG A 181 -13.16 9.60 2.71
CA ARG A 181 -12.21 10.69 2.55
C ARG A 181 -10.88 10.25 3.17
N ALA A 182 -9.78 10.55 2.51
CA ALA A 182 -8.46 10.20 3.05
C ALA A 182 -7.94 11.28 4.01
N PRO A 183 -7.32 10.93 5.14
CA PRO A 183 -6.57 11.90 5.94
C PRO A 183 -5.42 12.47 5.12
N ALA A 184 -5.25 13.79 5.17
CA ALA A 184 -4.16 14.47 4.47
C ALA A 184 -3.51 15.54 5.34
N GLN A 185 -2.22 15.75 5.10
CA GLN A 185 -1.41 16.73 5.82
C GLN A 185 -0.36 17.31 4.88
N LEU A 186 -0.07 18.60 5.00
CA LEU A 186 1.04 19.22 4.29
C LEU A 186 2.37 18.73 4.86
N VAL A 187 3.37 18.55 4.02
CA VAL A 187 4.72 18.11 4.45
C VAL A 187 5.28 19.02 5.53
N GLY A 188 5.15 20.36 5.37
CA GLY A 188 5.65 21.32 6.36
C GLY A 188 4.97 21.16 7.73
N ASP A 189 3.67 20.90 7.76
CA ASP A 189 2.93 20.71 9.00
C ASP A 189 3.23 19.36 9.65
N PHE A 190 3.37 18.30 8.83
CA PHE A 190 3.80 16.98 9.30
C PHE A 190 5.17 17.02 9.97
N LEU A 191 6.14 17.71 9.36
CA LEU A 191 7.48 17.88 9.93
C LEU A 191 7.47 18.73 11.20
N ALA A 192 6.51 19.66 11.32
CA ALA A 192 6.33 20.54 12.47
C ALA A 192 5.41 19.97 13.56
N HIS A 193 4.94 18.71 13.44
CA HIS A 193 4.03 18.07 14.38
C HIS A 193 2.75 18.88 14.66
N ARG A 194 2.09 19.37 13.64
CA ARG A 194 0.83 20.11 13.77
C ARG A 194 -0.15 19.73 12.66
N PRO A 195 -1.45 19.77 12.92
CA PRO A 195 -2.47 19.46 11.90
C PRO A 195 -2.45 20.47 10.77
N SER A 196 -2.81 20.04 9.56
CA SER A 196 -3.11 20.92 8.45
C SER A 196 -4.59 21.29 8.45
N THR A 197 -4.90 22.49 7.96
CA THR A 197 -6.27 23.01 7.88
C THR A 197 -6.77 23.20 6.45
N GLY A 198 -5.91 23.03 5.45
CA GLY A 198 -6.26 23.20 4.05
C GLY A 198 -5.09 22.99 3.11
N ALA A 199 -5.40 23.02 1.81
CA ALA A 199 -4.39 22.95 0.75
C ALA A 199 -3.58 24.26 0.68
N ALA A 200 -2.33 24.13 0.22
CA ALA A 200 -1.49 25.28 -0.16
C ALA A 200 -1.38 25.35 -1.69
N THR A 201 -0.16 25.28 -2.25
CA THR A 201 0.05 25.32 -3.71
C THR A 201 -0.24 23.99 -4.41
N VAL A 202 -0.15 22.88 -3.71
CA VAL A 202 -0.46 21.54 -4.24
C VAL A 202 -1.88 21.15 -3.81
N ALA A 203 -2.77 20.97 -4.78
CA ALA A 203 -4.11 20.43 -4.52
C ALA A 203 -4.05 18.89 -4.52
N PRO A 204 -4.63 18.21 -3.51
CA PRO A 204 -4.68 16.74 -3.50
C PRO A 204 -5.60 16.22 -4.61
N THR A 205 -5.21 15.09 -5.21
CA THR A 205 -5.95 14.48 -6.32
C THR A 205 -6.83 13.29 -5.92
N TYR A 206 -6.83 12.90 -4.66
CA TYR A 206 -7.62 11.76 -4.17
C TYR A 206 -9.12 11.95 -4.45
N PRO A 207 -9.79 11.01 -5.20
CA PRO A 207 -11.09 11.27 -5.83
C PRO A 207 -12.26 11.40 -4.85
N ARG A 208 -12.15 10.84 -3.64
CA ARG A 208 -13.17 10.95 -2.59
C ARG A 208 -12.99 12.22 -1.74
N GLY A 209 -12.00 13.07 -2.08
CA GLY A 209 -11.61 14.22 -1.29
C GLY A 209 -10.81 13.83 -0.05
N VAL A 210 -10.18 14.83 0.57
CA VAL A 210 -9.34 14.64 1.76
C VAL A 210 -9.94 15.34 2.97
N THR A 211 -9.57 14.85 4.15
CA THR A 211 -9.78 15.54 5.43
C THR A 211 -8.44 16.01 5.93
N TRP A 212 -8.28 17.33 6.04
CA TRP A 212 -7.04 17.95 6.54
C TRP A 212 -6.92 17.74 8.03
N THR A 213 -5.85 17.09 8.46
CA THR A 213 -5.63 16.70 9.86
C THR A 213 -4.17 16.27 10.07
N GLU A 214 -3.86 15.72 11.24
CA GLU A 214 -2.64 14.94 11.49
C GLU A 214 -2.84 13.50 10.99
N ILE A 215 -1.81 12.96 10.30
CA ILE A 215 -1.85 11.59 9.76
C ILE A 215 -1.15 10.57 10.67
N ASP A 216 -0.40 11.01 11.68
CA ASP A 216 0.29 10.14 12.62
C ASP A 216 -0.58 9.06 13.23
N PRO A 217 -1.82 9.37 13.68
CA PRO A 217 -2.64 8.36 14.36
C PRO A 217 -3.03 7.15 13.49
N CYS A 218 -2.89 7.24 12.16
CA CYS A 218 -3.14 6.10 11.27
C CYS A 218 -1.87 5.38 10.82
N LEU A 219 -0.70 5.75 11.35
CA LEU A 219 0.58 5.15 11.03
C LEU A 219 1.19 4.45 12.25
N PRO A 220 1.92 3.33 12.08
CA PRO A 220 2.81 2.84 13.13
C PRO A 220 3.84 3.91 13.51
N ALA A 221 4.12 4.07 14.80
CA ALA A 221 4.99 5.15 15.30
C ALA A 221 6.37 5.21 14.62
N HIS A 222 7.00 4.04 14.41
CA HIS A 222 8.29 3.97 13.72
C HIS A 222 8.21 4.34 12.23
N VAL A 223 7.05 4.17 11.58
CA VAL A 223 6.82 4.61 10.20
C VAL A 223 6.73 6.14 10.16
N ALA A 224 5.93 6.75 11.03
CA ALA A 224 5.80 8.21 11.13
C ALA A 224 7.15 8.87 11.46
N GLU A 225 7.93 8.32 12.39
CA GLU A 225 9.27 8.80 12.71
C GLU A 225 10.21 8.71 11.51
N THR A 226 10.21 7.57 10.81
CA THR A 226 11.08 7.36 9.63
C THR A 226 10.71 8.31 8.48
N LEU A 227 9.42 8.59 8.27
CA LEU A 227 8.96 9.60 7.32
C LEU A 227 9.53 10.98 7.66
N ARG A 228 9.44 11.42 8.93
CA ARG A 228 9.99 12.72 9.38
C ARG A 228 11.49 12.84 9.19
N LEU A 229 12.22 11.79 9.48
CA LEU A 229 13.68 11.76 9.29
C LEU A 229 14.07 11.71 7.82
N GLY A 230 13.30 10.97 7.03
CA GLY A 230 13.63 10.64 5.65
C GLY A 230 13.23 11.72 4.65
N ILE A 231 12.08 12.41 4.81
CA ILE A 231 11.61 13.41 3.86
C ILE A 231 12.65 14.52 3.63
N PRO A 232 13.24 15.15 4.66
CA PRO A 232 14.31 16.13 4.45
C PRO A 232 15.58 15.53 3.82
N ALA A 233 15.86 14.25 4.08
CA ALA A 233 16.98 13.56 3.45
C ALA A 233 16.72 13.30 1.95
N LEU A 234 15.48 13.06 1.55
CA LEU A 234 15.09 12.99 0.14
C LEU A 234 15.13 14.36 -0.54
N GLY A 235 14.78 15.45 0.18
CA GLY A 235 14.90 16.83 -0.30
C GLY A 235 16.33 17.22 -0.68
N ARG A 236 17.33 16.66 0.01
CA ARG A 236 18.76 16.83 -0.37
C ARG A 236 19.15 16.05 -1.65
N LYS A 237 18.41 15.01 -2.01
CA LYS A 237 18.65 14.20 -3.21
C LYS A 237 17.90 14.71 -4.44
N LEU A 238 16.70 15.21 -4.23
CA LEU A 238 15.86 15.82 -5.27
C LEU A 238 15.36 17.15 -4.72
N ARG A 239 15.90 18.25 -5.23
CA ARG A 239 15.62 19.61 -4.75
C ARG A 239 14.12 19.89 -4.76
N GLY A 240 13.59 20.34 -3.61
CA GLY A 240 12.17 20.67 -3.45
C GLY A 240 11.28 19.44 -3.19
N TYR A 241 11.84 18.25 -2.99
CA TYR A 241 11.06 17.07 -2.60
C TYR A 241 10.44 17.23 -1.22
N ASP A 242 11.08 17.93 -0.33
CA ASP A 242 10.61 18.31 1.00
C ASP A 242 9.85 19.65 1.02
N ASN A 243 9.30 20.07 -0.12
CA ASN A 243 8.49 21.29 -0.23
C ASN A 243 7.39 21.27 0.86
N PRO A 244 7.30 22.29 1.73
CA PRO A 244 6.31 22.32 2.80
C PRO A 244 4.85 22.29 2.30
N HIS A 245 4.61 22.65 1.05
CA HIS A 245 3.28 22.64 0.43
C HIS A 245 2.94 21.33 -0.29
N ALA A 246 3.87 20.37 -0.35
CA ALA A 246 3.57 19.02 -0.84
C ALA A 246 2.55 18.35 0.09
N VAL A 247 1.74 17.46 -0.46
CA VAL A 247 0.62 16.82 0.28
C VAL A 247 0.96 15.37 0.57
N LEU A 248 0.82 14.98 1.83
CA LEU A 248 0.81 13.59 2.27
C LEU A 248 -0.63 13.12 2.39
N THR A 249 -0.98 12.04 1.71
CA THR A 249 -2.31 11.41 1.78
C THR A 249 -2.16 10.00 2.34
N ALA A 250 -2.80 9.70 3.47
CA ALA A 250 -2.71 8.42 4.16
C ALA A 250 -3.94 7.54 3.85
N ILE A 251 -3.77 6.25 3.83
CA ILE A 251 -2.60 5.43 4.10
C ILE A 251 -2.30 4.54 2.90
N GLU A 252 -1.03 4.33 2.56
CA GLU A 252 -0.62 3.27 1.62
C GLU A 252 -0.13 2.06 2.41
N SER A 253 -0.95 1.02 2.47
CA SER A 253 -0.72 -0.17 3.29
C SER A 253 -0.49 -1.43 2.46
N ARG A 254 -0.83 -1.39 1.16
CA ARG A 254 -0.91 -2.58 0.30
C ARG A 254 0.09 -2.59 -0.83
N SER A 255 1.35 -2.24 -0.54
CA SER A 255 2.44 -2.32 -1.52
C SER A 255 2.92 -3.76 -1.76
N SER A 256 2.79 -4.63 -0.76
CA SER A 256 3.18 -6.05 -0.81
C SER A 256 2.43 -6.88 0.24
N SER A 257 2.45 -8.22 0.07
CA SER A 257 1.82 -9.14 1.03
C SER A 257 2.60 -9.19 2.34
N PRO A 258 1.93 -9.07 3.50
CA PRO A 258 2.55 -9.27 4.82
C PRO A 258 2.71 -10.74 5.20
N VAL A 259 2.16 -11.67 4.41
CA VAL A 259 2.14 -13.10 4.65
C VAL A 259 2.48 -13.86 3.39
N THR A 260 3.12 -15.01 3.54
CA THR A 260 3.38 -15.96 2.46
C THR A 260 2.92 -17.36 2.86
N VAL A 261 2.42 -18.11 1.90
CA VAL A 261 2.19 -19.56 2.06
C VAL A 261 3.54 -20.26 1.89
N VAL A 262 3.93 -21.05 2.89
CA VAL A 262 5.20 -21.78 2.83
C VAL A 262 5.13 -22.87 1.76
N ARG A 263 6.16 -22.96 0.93
CA ARG A 263 6.24 -23.90 -0.21
C ARG A 263 7.39 -24.88 -0.03
N ASP A 264 7.19 -26.08 -0.57
CA ASP A 264 8.26 -27.07 -0.74
C ASP A 264 9.13 -26.79 -1.99
N ALA A 265 10.11 -27.65 -2.24
CA ALA A 265 11.02 -27.52 -3.38
C ALA A 265 10.31 -27.70 -4.75
N SER A 266 9.13 -28.31 -4.78
CA SER A 266 8.27 -28.46 -5.96
C SER A 266 7.26 -27.32 -6.14
N CYS A 267 7.39 -26.24 -5.35
CA CYS A 267 6.50 -25.09 -5.31
C CYS A 267 5.07 -25.39 -4.82
N HIS A 268 4.81 -26.56 -4.25
CA HIS A 268 3.54 -26.86 -3.58
C HIS A 268 3.49 -26.17 -2.21
N ALA A 269 2.30 -25.83 -1.76
CA ALA A 269 2.12 -25.46 -0.35
C ALA A 269 2.58 -26.63 0.55
N LEU A 270 3.38 -26.30 1.57
CA LEU A 270 3.96 -27.31 2.46
C LEU A 270 2.86 -28.21 3.06
N GLY A 271 2.98 -29.53 2.89
CA GLY A 271 1.99 -30.51 3.34
C GLY A 271 0.68 -30.53 2.54
N ALA A 272 0.65 -29.93 1.33
CA ALA A 272 -0.53 -29.92 0.46
C ALA A 272 -0.15 -30.09 -1.01
N GLY A 273 0.18 -31.33 -1.40
CA GLY A 273 0.52 -31.66 -2.77
C GLY A 273 -0.58 -31.23 -3.75
N GLY A 274 -0.18 -30.54 -4.83
CA GLY A 274 -1.10 -30.02 -5.84
C GLY A 274 -1.66 -28.62 -5.56
N LEU A 275 -1.39 -27.98 -4.42
CA LEU A 275 -1.68 -26.56 -4.19
C LEU A 275 -0.46 -25.71 -4.54
N TYR A 276 -0.61 -24.79 -5.50
CA TYR A 276 0.42 -23.84 -5.96
C TYR A 276 0.00 -22.42 -5.55
N PRO A 277 0.50 -21.89 -4.42
CA PRO A 277 0.20 -20.54 -3.96
C PRO A 277 1.08 -19.48 -4.61
#